data_94c5b1f3d0df8ec31f5fa98e97aaca1d
#
_entry.id   94c5b1f3d0df8ec31f5fa98e97aaca1d
#
_cell.length_a   1.000
_cell.length_b   1.000
_cell.length_c   1.000
_cell.angle_alpha   90.00
_cell.angle_beta   90.00
_cell.angle_gamma   90.00
#
_symmetry.space_group_name_H-M   'P 1'
#
loop_
_entity.id
_entity.type
_entity.pdbx_description
1 polymer ?
#
loop_
_entity_poly.entity_id
_entity_poly.type
_entity_poly.pdbx_seq_one_letter_code
_entity_poly.pdbx_strand_id
1 'polypeptide(L)'
;MKVNPTFEDRLALANRIYDLDAEVYGILGSNLGRVFNGERERTVRELASLMATPTKIHYLRSEIALIGNMARTIPDRKERTRVMSRYNEVLKLVENSSEFFGSNDILDEDIARMNKMNLSGRFGESNHLIICIGRTYGCAGTDIGFALADKLHINYYDTEIFTEVLERLEAEKDAFRDRSSFAHKQNLNANLGNEHRSFREHLREFNRYHGLPKGDAIFFNQSDLLCDMAKKEDFIVMGRCADVILTNNHIPHISIFIDAPFEARARRVMHTDDLTYKAACKLLKKLDKQHRHYHEFYTGRKWGAANNYDLCINSAAYGIDGSVELIERVIKQHTKITEDK
;
A
#
# COMPACT_ATOMS: atom_id res chain seq x y z
N MET A 1 21.90 -13.96 25.36
CA MET A 1 20.57 -14.60 25.28
C MET A 1 19.59 -13.45 25.04
N LYS A 2 19.02 -13.31 23.85
CA LYS A 2 17.92 -12.39 23.58
C LYS A 2 16.69 -12.94 24.30
N VAL A 3 16.14 -12.19 25.24
CA VAL A 3 14.93 -12.57 25.97
C VAL A 3 13.75 -12.28 25.06
N ASN A 4 13.01 -13.29 24.64
CA ASN A 4 11.75 -13.09 23.94
C ASN A 4 10.80 -12.28 24.84
N PRO A 5 10.18 -11.19 24.36
CA PRO A 5 9.27 -10.39 25.16
C PRO A 5 8.08 -11.24 25.60
N THR A 6 7.74 -11.12 26.86
CA THR A 6 6.59 -11.80 27.45
C THR A 6 5.29 -11.20 26.93
N PHE A 7 4.17 -11.86 27.16
CA PHE A 7 2.85 -11.27 26.88
C PHE A 7 2.63 -9.98 27.68
N GLU A 8 3.17 -9.90 28.88
CA GLU A 8 3.08 -8.71 29.74
C GLU A 8 3.84 -7.52 29.15
N ASP A 9 5.03 -7.74 28.58
CA ASP A 9 5.80 -6.69 27.91
C ASP A 9 5.03 -6.14 26.69
N ARG A 10 4.42 -7.01 25.90
CA ARG A 10 3.58 -6.62 24.78
C ARG A 10 2.32 -5.87 25.23
N LEU A 11 1.71 -6.30 26.33
CA LEU A 11 0.55 -5.66 26.92
C LEU A 11 0.89 -4.25 27.44
N ALA A 12 2.07 -4.08 28.04
CA ALA A 12 2.55 -2.78 28.48
C ALA A 12 2.75 -1.81 27.31
N LEU A 13 3.33 -2.27 26.21
CA LEU A 13 3.50 -1.46 24.98
C LEU A 13 2.14 -1.15 24.34
N ALA A 14 1.24 -2.12 24.26
CA ALA A 14 -0.11 -1.94 23.74
C ALA A 14 -0.91 -0.88 24.53
N ASN A 15 -0.79 -0.88 25.85
CA ASN A 15 -1.36 0.17 26.68
C ASN A 15 -0.82 1.57 26.33
N ARG A 16 0.50 1.70 26.14
CA ARG A 16 1.13 2.98 25.76
C ARG A 16 0.61 3.48 24.41
N ILE A 17 0.43 2.59 23.43
CA ILE A 17 -0.11 2.92 22.12
C ILE A 17 -1.56 3.42 22.25
N TYR A 18 -2.38 2.68 22.98
CA TYR A 18 -3.78 3.02 23.21
C TYR A 18 -3.94 4.36 23.94
N ASP A 19 -3.12 4.60 24.97
CA ASP A 19 -3.15 5.84 25.76
C ASP A 19 -2.69 7.04 24.93
N LEU A 20 -1.70 6.85 24.05
CA LEU A 20 -1.23 7.88 23.12
C LEU A 20 -2.34 8.28 22.14
N ASP A 21 -3.05 7.30 21.57
CA ASP A 21 -4.19 7.53 20.68
C ASP A 21 -5.32 8.29 21.40
N ALA A 22 -5.65 7.85 22.62
CA ALA A 22 -6.66 8.51 23.44
C ALA A 22 -6.30 9.95 23.78
N GLU A 23 -5.02 10.22 24.08
CA GLU A 23 -4.52 11.57 24.38
C GLU A 23 -4.62 12.47 23.15
N VAL A 24 -4.13 12.02 22.00
CA VAL A 24 -4.21 12.79 20.75
C VAL A 24 -5.65 13.11 20.38
N TYR A 25 -6.54 12.13 20.48
CA TYR A 25 -7.97 12.31 20.24
C TYR A 25 -8.59 13.30 21.22
N GLY A 26 -8.24 13.22 22.52
CA GLY A 26 -8.74 14.15 23.54
C GLY A 26 -8.33 15.61 23.29
N ILE A 27 -7.14 15.84 22.74
CA ILE A 27 -6.64 17.18 22.40
C ILE A 27 -7.30 17.73 21.13
N LEU A 28 -7.47 16.90 20.11
CA LEU A 28 -7.99 17.35 18.81
C LEU A 28 -9.51 17.43 18.74
N GLY A 29 -10.22 16.77 19.68
CA GLY A 29 -11.67 16.74 19.75
C GLY A 29 -12.33 15.79 18.74
N SER A 30 -13.66 15.80 18.72
CA SER A 30 -14.51 14.79 18.06
C SER A 30 -14.53 14.81 16.53
N ASN A 31 -13.82 15.72 15.88
CA ASN A 31 -13.82 15.85 14.41
C ASN A 31 -12.90 14.84 13.72
N LEU A 32 -12.03 14.16 14.48
CA LEU A 32 -11.14 13.11 13.98
C LEU A 32 -11.47 11.83 14.77
N GLY A 33 -11.69 10.73 14.08
CA GLY A 33 -11.90 9.44 14.73
C GLY A 33 -10.66 8.97 15.50
N ARG A 34 -10.86 8.16 16.54
CA ARG A 34 -9.76 7.43 17.18
C ARG A 34 -9.25 6.35 16.22
N VAL A 35 -7.94 6.11 16.23
CA VAL A 35 -7.35 4.99 15.48
C VAL A 35 -7.82 3.67 16.10
N PHE A 36 -7.83 3.58 17.42
CA PHE A 36 -8.27 2.40 18.16
C PHE A 36 -9.62 2.64 18.84
N ASN A 37 -10.69 2.35 18.07
CA ASN A 37 -12.09 2.51 18.50
C ASN A 37 -12.63 1.25 19.15
N GLY A 38 -12.33 0.99 20.41
CA GLY A 38 -12.85 -0.18 21.09
C GLY A 38 -12.82 -0.05 22.59
N GLU A 39 -13.42 -1.01 23.26
CA GLU A 39 -13.24 -1.16 24.69
C GLU A 39 -11.76 -1.37 25.01
N ARG A 40 -11.21 -0.58 25.95
CA ARG A 40 -9.79 -0.54 26.22
C ARG A 40 -9.16 -1.92 26.41
N GLU A 41 -9.75 -2.72 27.28
CA GLU A 41 -9.16 -4.01 27.64
C GLU A 41 -9.08 -4.95 26.45
N ARG A 42 -10.14 -4.99 25.64
CA ARG A 42 -10.19 -5.79 24.41
C ARG A 42 -9.19 -5.30 23.39
N THR A 43 -9.16 -4.01 23.11
CA THR A 43 -8.27 -3.41 22.10
C THR A 43 -6.80 -3.60 22.48
N VAL A 44 -6.45 -3.38 23.73
CA VAL A 44 -5.07 -3.57 24.21
C VAL A 44 -4.63 -5.03 24.12
N ARG A 45 -5.51 -5.99 24.42
CA ARG A 45 -5.22 -7.42 24.23
C ARG A 45 -5.08 -7.80 22.76
N GLU A 46 -5.90 -7.24 21.89
CA GLU A 46 -5.79 -7.44 20.43
C GLU A 46 -4.46 -6.89 19.91
N LEU A 47 -4.07 -5.68 20.30
CA LEU A 47 -2.78 -5.08 19.97
C LEU A 47 -1.59 -5.94 20.46
N ALA A 48 -1.64 -6.40 21.72
CA ALA A 48 -0.60 -7.28 22.27
C ALA A 48 -0.50 -8.61 21.50
N SER A 49 -1.63 -9.12 21.02
CA SER A 49 -1.68 -10.34 20.19
C SER A 49 -1.15 -10.09 18.77
N LEU A 50 -1.42 -8.93 18.19
CA LEU A 50 -0.84 -8.53 16.90
C LEU A 50 0.68 -8.44 16.96
N MET A 51 1.23 -7.94 18.06
CA MET A 51 2.67 -7.86 18.27
C MET A 51 3.34 -9.24 18.41
N ALA A 52 2.61 -10.29 18.75
CA ALA A 52 3.14 -11.65 18.78
C ALA A 52 3.35 -12.26 17.39
N THR A 53 2.80 -11.64 16.36
CA THR A 53 2.86 -12.16 14.98
C THR A 53 3.71 -11.19 14.14
N PRO A 54 4.93 -11.59 13.74
CA PRO A 54 5.85 -10.73 13.00
C PRO A 54 5.23 -10.09 11.75
N THR A 55 4.41 -10.84 11.01
CA THR A 55 3.71 -10.36 9.81
C THR A 55 2.68 -9.27 10.10
N LYS A 56 2.16 -9.18 11.34
CA LYS A 56 1.14 -8.19 11.73
C LYS A 56 1.73 -6.92 12.35
N ILE A 57 3.02 -6.91 12.69
CA ILE A 57 3.71 -5.71 13.21
C ILE A 57 3.68 -4.55 12.21
N HIS A 58 3.70 -4.84 10.91
CA HIS A 58 3.61 -3.82 9.88
C HIS A 58 2.29 -3.07 9.90
N TYR A 59 1.18 -3.77 10.12
CA TYR A 59 -0.13 -3.13 10.30
C TYR A 59 -0.12 -2.21 11.51
N LEU A 60 0.42 -2.69 12.63
CA LEU A 60 0.53 -1.88 13.84
C LEU A 60 1.39 -0.63 13.63
N ARG A 61 2.51 -0.73 12.91
CA ARG A 61 3.35 0.43 12.56
C ARG A 61 2.57 1.48 11.75
N SER A 62 1.77 1.03 10.78
CA SER A 62 0.93 1.91 9.97
C SER A 62 -0.12 2.61 10.82
N GLU A 63 -0.79 1.89 11.72
CA GLU A 63 -1.78 2.46 12.65
C GLU A 63 -1.13 3.48 13.61
N ILE A 64 0.05 3.18 14.14
CA ILE A 64 0.81 4.12 14.98
C ILE A 64 1.23 5.36 14.20
N ALA A 65 1.61 5.22 12.93
CA ALA A 65 1.93 6.36 12.07
C ALA A 65 0.74 7.32 11.91
N LEU A 66 -0.50 6.81 11.92
CA LEU A 66 -1.71 7.65 11.91
C LEU A 66 -1.81 8.52 13.15
N ILE A 67 -1.54 7.96 14.34
CA ILE A 67 -1.50 8.72 15.58
C ILE A 67 -0.49 9.86 15.47
N GLY A 68 0.71 9.59 14.93
CA GLY A 68 1.75 10.59 14.71
C GLY A 68 1.32 11.72 13.77
N ASN A 69 0.57 11.37 12.72
CA ASN A 69 0.06 12.38 11.80
C ASN A 69 -0.99 13.28 12.44
N MET A 70 -1.92 12.70 13.20
CA MET A 70 -2.88 13.46 13.99
C MET A 70 -2.16 14.35 15.01
N ALA A 71 -1.17 13.82 15.72
CA ALA A 71 -0.40 14.58 16.70
C ALA A 71 0.31 15.81 16.11
N ARG A 72 0.77 15.74 14.85
CA ARG A 72 1.37 16.89 14.15
C ARG A 72 0.39 18.02 13.87
N THR A 73 -0.91 17.75 13.84
CA THR A 73 -1.95 18.76 13.62
C THR A 73 -2.38 19.48 14.91
N ILE A 74 -1.90 19.09 16.07
CA ILE A 74 -2.19 19.74 17.36
C ILE A 74 -1.79 21.22 17.27
N PRO A 75 -2.74 22.18 17.47
CA PRO A 75 -2.46 23.59 17.29
C PRO A 75 -1.46 24.14 18.31
N ASP A 76 -1.60 23.75 19.57
CA ASP A 76 -0.70 24.21 20.62
C ASP A 76 0.70 23.61 20.47
N ARG A 77 1.71 24.47 20.39
CA ARG A 77 3.10 24.06 20.15
C ARG A 77 3.68 23.24 21.31
N LYS A 78 3.34 23.58 22.54
CA LYS A 78 3.89 22.89 23.74
C LYS A 78 3.28 21.50 23.85
N GLU A 79 1.96 21.38 23.68
CA GLU A 79 1.27 20.09 23.67
C GLU A 79 1.73 19.22 22.53
N ARG A 80 1.82 19.78 21.32
CA ARG A 80 2.34 19.06 20.15
C ARG A 80 3.73 18.51 20.41
N THR A 81 4.65 19.30 20.96
CA THR A 81 6.02 18.84 21.24
C THR A 81 6.02 17.72 22.28
N ARG A 82 5.21 17.83 23.33
CA ARG A 82 5.07 16.81 24.37
C ARG A 82 4.53 15.49 23.82
N VAL A 83 3.45 15.55 23.06
CA VAL A 83 2.82 14.38 22.44
C VAL A 83 3.74 13.73 21.42
N MET A 84 4.41 14.53 20.58
CA MET A 84 5.38 14.02 19.59
C MET A 84 6.59 13.35 20.24
N SER A 85 7.04 13.81 21.40
CA SER A 85 8.10 13.11 22.16
C SER A 85 7.65 11.71 22.57
N ARG A 86 6.44 11.58 23.14
CA ARG A 86 5.86 10.28 23.51
C ARG A 86 5.61 9.39 22.29
N TYR A 87 5.14 9.96 21.19
CA TYR A 87 4.98 9.26 19.93
C TYR A 87 6.31 8.66 19.46
N ASN A 88 7.38 9.45 19.46
CA ASN A 88 8.69 9.01 19.03
C ASN A 88 9.25 7.89 19.94
N GLU A 89 8.97 7.95 21.25
CA GLU A 89 9.33 6.86 22.18
C GLU A 89 8.59 5.56 21.83
N VAL A 90 7.28 5.65 21.61
CA VAL A 90 6.46 4.49 21.24
C VAL A 90 6.90 3.94 19.88
N LEU A 91 7.10 4.81 18.89
CA LEU A 91 7.56 4.42 17.56
C LEU A 91 8.91 3.70 17.62
N LYS A 92 9.86 4.23 18.38
CA LYS A 92 11.17 3.62 18.59
C LYS A 92 11.07 2.23 19.24
N LEU A 93 10.18 2.04 20.20
CA LEU A 93 9.94 0.73 20.82
C LEU A 93 9.32 -0.27 19.82
N VAL A 94 8.45 0.21 18.92
CA VAL A 94 7.84 -0.62 17.87
C VAL A 94 8.82 -0.86 16.72
N GLU A 95 9.67 0.10 16.36
CA GLU A 95 10.72 -0.06 15.36
C GLU A 95 11.84 -0.98 15.83
N ASN A 96 12.23 -0.86 17.08
CA ASN A 96 13.13 -1.79 17.76
C ASN A 96 12.40 -3.09 18.16
N SER A 97 11.14 -3.26 17.78
CA SER A 97 10.37 -4.47 18.09
C SER A 97 11.00 -5.72 17.51
N SER A 98 11.81 -5.59 16.47
CA SER A 98 12.66 -6.65 15.97
C SER A 98 13.71 -7.10 16.98
N GLU A 99 14.31 -6.18 17.74
CA GLU A 99 15.15 -6.51 18.88
C GLU A 99 14.32 -6.85 20.13
N PHE A 100 13.21 -6.14 20.30
CA PHE A 100 12.30 -6.29 21.42
C PHE A 100 11.45 -7.56 21.32
N PHE A 101 11.05 -7.97 20.11
CA PHE A 101 10.22 -9.17 19.87
C PHE A 101 11.02 -10.38 19.33
N GLY A 102 12.32 -10.34 19.41
CA GLY A 102 13.19 -11.51 19.34
C GLY A 102 13.22 -12.26 18.01
N SER A 103 12.80 -11.68 16.89
CA SER A 103 12.71 -12.42 15.64
C SER A 103 13.32 -11.74 14.42
N ASN A 104 14.26 -10.82 14.61
CA ASN A 104 14.91 -10.18 13.47
C ASN A 104 15.74 -11.14 12.64
N ASP A 105 16.35 -12.15 13.27
CA ASP A 105 17.30 -12.99 12.58
C ASP A 105 16.62 -13.90 11.54
N ILE A 106 15.39 -14.37 11.82
CA ILE A 106 14.65 -15.25 10.89
C ILE A 106 13.90 -14.42 9.84
N LEU A 107 13.26 -13.31 10.24
CA LEU A 107 12.52 -12.44 9.32
C LEU A 107 13.44 -11.68 8.37
N ASP A 108 14.59 -11.19 8.86
CA ASP A 108 15.55 -10.49 8.02
C ASP A 108 16.28 -11.45 7.08
N GLU A 109 16.54 -12.68 7.47
CA GLU A 109 17.12 -13.68 6.56
C GLU A 109 16.10 -14.13 5.51
N ASP A 110 14.86 -14.40 5.87
CA ASP A 110 13.84 -14.84 4.92
C ASP A 110 13.34 -13.67 4.04
N ILE A 111 13.15 -12.47 4.59
CA ILE A 111 12.87 -11.26 3.80
C ILE A 111 14.08 -10.91 2.94
N ALA A 112 15.29 -11.00 3.46
CA ALA A 112 16.50 -10.77 2.70
C ALA A 112 16.69 -11.82 1.61
N ARG A 113 16.31 -13.07 1.86
CA ARG A 113 16.28 -14.11 0.83
C ARG A 113 15.21 -13.82 -0.22
N MET A 114 13.99 -13.48 0.17
CA MET A 114 12.89 -13.22 -0.77
C MET A 114 13.09 -11.97 -1.62
N ASN A 115 13.68 -10.90 -1.06
CA ASN A 115 13.82 -9.62 -1.76
C ASN A 115 15.25 -9.29 -2.21
N LYS A 116 16.28 -9.95 -1.67
CA LYS A 116 17.67 -9.78 -2.09
C LYS A 116 18.21 -10.96 -2.88
N MET A 117 17.46 -12.06 -2.95
CA MET A 117 17.86 -13.16 -3.80
C MET A 117 17.74 -12.77 -5.26
N ASN A 118 18.63 -13.34 -6.05
CA ASN A 118 18.52 -13.42 -7.49
C ASN A 118 17.07 -13.74 -7.88
N LEU A 119 16.49 -13.02 -8.83
CA LEU A 119 15.12 -13.23 -9.31
C LEU A 119 14.81 -14.70 -9.58
N SER A 120 15.78 -15.46 -10.13
CA SER A 120 15.65 -16.89 -10.42
C SER A 120 15.38 -17.79 -9.19
N GLY A 121 15.70 -17.33 -8.00
CA GLY A 121 15.45 -18.07 -6.75
C GLY A 121 14.24 -17.57 -5.95
N ARG A 122 13.59 -16.51 -6.42
CA ARG A 122 12.49 -15.85 -5.69
C ARG A 122 11.17 -16.59 -5.80
N PHE A 123 10.89 -17.18 -6.96
CA PHE A 123 9.63 -17.86 -7.25
C PHE A 123 9.80 -19.37 -7.19
N GLY A 124 9.00 -20.04 -6.34
CA GLY A 124 8.84 -21.48 -6.34
C GLY A 124 7.73 -21.94 -7.29
N GLU A 125 7.56 -23.24 -7.46
CA GLU A 125 6.54 -23.83 -8.36
C GLU A 125 5.10 -23.46 -7.99
N SER A 126 4.85 -23.14 -6.72
CA SER A 126 3.52 -22.75 -6.20
C SER A 126 3.25 -21.24 -6.20
N ASN A 127 4.21 -20.42 -6.61
CA ASN A 127 4.05 -18.97 -6.56
C ASN A 127 3.51 -18.45 -7.90
N HIS A 128 2.59 -17.49 -7.79
CA HIS A 128 2.14 -16.72 -8.94
C HIS A 128 3.16 -15.65 -9.35
N LEU A 129 3.20 -15.32 -10.64
CA LEU A 129 4.02 -14.23 -11.16
C LEU A 129 3.32 -12.90 -10.85
N ILE A 130 3.91 -12.12 -9.98
CA ILE A 130 3.41 -10.81 -9.61
C ILE A 130 4.44 -9.74 -9.95
N ILE A 131 4.02 -8.71 -10.67
CA ILE A 131 4.88 -7.60 -11.08
C ILE A 131 4.27 -6.30 -10.56
N CYS A 132 5.01 -5.61 -9.69
CA CYS A 132 4.63 -4.30 -9.17
C CYS A 132 5.34 -3.20 -9.95
N ILE A 133 4.58 -2.27 -10.55
CA ILE A 133 5.15 -1.18 -11.32
C ILE A 133 4.84 0.16 -10.65
N GLY A 134 5.88 0.78 -10.07
CA GLY A 134 5.90 2.19 -9.70
C GLY A 134 6.28 3.06 -10.91
N ARG A 135 5.72 4.27 -11.00
CA ARG A 135 6.00 5.14 -12.15
C ARG A 135 5.84 6.62 -11.80
N THR A 136 6.61 7.48 -12.48
CA THR A 136 6.36 8.92 -12.50
C THR A 136 5.24 9.24 -13.49
N TYR A 137 4.48 10.32 -13.25
CA TYR A 137 3.40 10.70 -14.14
C TYR A 137 3.93 11.12 -15.53
N GLY A 138 3.27 10.67 -16.59
CA GLY A 138 3.61 11.01 -17.98
C GLY A 138 4.80 10.24 -18.57
N CYS A 139 5.40 9.28 -17.86
CA CYS A 139 6.50 8.46 -18.38
C CYS A 139 6.06 7.28 -19.27
N ALA A 140 4.79 7.15 -19.63
CA ALA A 140 4.21 5.99 -20.30
C ALA A 140 4.24 4.68 -19.49
N GLY A 141 4.45 4.74 -18.17
CA GLY A 141 4.52 3.54 -17.34
C GLY A 141 3.25 2.71 -17.36
N THR A 142 2.07 3.36 -17.42
CA THR A 142 0.77 2.67 -17.52
C THR A 142 0.64 1.92 -18.85
N ASP A 143 1.03 2.54 -19.98
CA ASP A 143 1.01 1.90 -21.30
C ASP A 143 1.97 0.71 -21.37
N ILE A 144 3.16 0.86 -20.77
CA ILE A 144 4.16 -0.21 -20.70
C ILE A 144 3.63 -1.37 -19.85
N GLY A 145 3.02 -1.07 -18.69
CA GLY A 145 2.45 -2.10 -17.81
C GLY A 145 1.32 -2.86 -18.49
N PHE A 146 0.43 -2.17 -19.19
CA PHE A 146 -0.66 -2.79 -19.93
C PHE A 146 -0.15 -3.67 -21.09
N ALA A 147 0.76 -3.14 -21.92
CA ALA A 147 1.35 -3.90 -23.03
C ALA A 147 2.16 -5.11 -22.55
N LEU A 148 2.83 -5.00 -21.41
CA LEU A 148 3.54 -6.11 -20.79
C LEU A 148 2.57 -7.20 -20.31
N ALA A 149 1.44 -6.83 -19.69
CA ALA A 149 0.43 -7.77 -19.24
C ALA A 149 -0.19 -8.55 -20.41
N ASP A 150 -0.51 -7.83 -21.48
CA ASP A 150 -1.00 -8.45 -22.74
C ASP A 150 0.03 -9.44 -23.31
N LYS A 151 1.30 -9.06 -23.35
CA LYS A 151 2.38 -9.89 -23.89
C LYS A 151 2.70 -11.13 -23.04
N LEU A 152 2.51 -11.03 -21.73
CA LEU A 152 2.70 -12.14 -20.78
C LEU A 152 1.42 -12.97 -20.57
N HIS A 153 0.29 -12.55 -21.13
CA HIS A 153 -1.03 -13.17 -20.93
C HIS A 153 -1.45 -13.27 -19.46
N ILE A 154 -1.15 -12.23 -18.68
CA ILE A 154 -1.52 -12.11 -17.26
C ILE A 154 -2.42 -10.90 -17.01
N ASN A 155 -3.10 -10.91 -15.88
CA ASN A 155 -4.03 -9.84 -15.51
C ASN A 155 -3.31 -8.51 -15.24
N TYR A 156 -4.02 -7.39 -15.47
CA TYR A 156 -3.53 -6.04 -15.24
C TYR A 156 -4.46 -5.29 -14.29
N TYR A 157 -3.89 -4.70 -13.24
CA TYR A 157 -4.62 -3.93 -12.24
C TYR A 157 -4.00 -2.56 -12.00
N ASP A 158 -4.76 -1.50 -12.23
CA ASP A 158 -4.37 -0.15 -11.82
C ASP A 158 -5.06 0.22 -10.51
N THR A 159 -4.26 0.32 -9.44
CA THR A 159 -4.77 0.59 -8.10
C THR A 159 -5.36 2.01 -7.94
N GLU A 160 -5.05 2.94 -8.83
CA GLU A 160 -5.68 4.28 -8.83
C GLU A 160 -7.14 4.18 -9.27
N ILE A 161 -7.41 3.35 -10.29
CA ILE A 161 -8.79 3.06 -10.75
C ILE A 161 -9.56 2.35 -9.63
N PHE A 162 -8.95 1.40 -8.93
CA PHE A 162 -9.57 0.75 -7.77
C PHE A 162 -9.96 1.76 -6.68
N THR A 163 -9.10 2.71 -6.38
CA THR A 163 -9.38 3.75 -5.37
C THR A 163 -10.58 4.58 -5.77
N GLU A 164 -10.65 5.05 -7.02
CA GLU A 164 -11.78 5.83 -7.52
C GLU A 164 -13.10 5.03 -7.49
N VAL A 165 -13.06 3.75 -7.84
CA VAL A 165 -14.24 2.87 -7.78
C VAL A 165 -14.70 2.69 -6.35
N LEU A 166 -13.79 2.46 -5.40
CA LEU A 166 -14.11 2.33 -3.98
C LEU A 166 -14.66 3.63 -3.41
N GLU A 167 -14.08 4.77 -3.76
CA GLU A 167 -14.57 6.08 -3.33
C GLU A 167 -15.96 6.41 -3.86
N ARG A 168 -16.25 6.06 -5.11
CA ARG A 168 -17.60 6.21 -5.70
C ARG A 168 -18.61 5.32 -4.99
N LEU A 169 -18.27 4.05 -4.74
CA LEU A 169 -19.16 3.12 -4.06
C LEU A 169 -19.43 3.52 -2.61
N GLU A 170 -18.46 4.12 -1.91
CA GLU A 170 -18.67 4.67 -0.57
C GLU A 170 -19.55 5.91 -0.61
N ALA A 171 -19.31 6.84 -1.54
CA ALA A 171 -20.13 8.04 -1.72
C ALA A 171 -21.60 7.67 -2.04
N GLU A 172 -21.82 6.63 -2.84
CA GLU A 172 -23.14 6.10 -3.12
C GLU A 172 -23.78 5.48 -1.84
N LYS A 173 -23.01 4.75 -1.01
CA LYS A 173 -23.50 4.21 0.27
C LYS A 173 -23.92 5.32 1.23
N ASP A 174 -23.14 6.38 1.36
CA ASP A 174 -23.45 7.51 2.23
C ASP A 174 -24.69 8.27 1.72
N ALA A 175 -24.82 8.45 0.40
CA ALA A 175 -26.02 9.02 -0.23
C ALA A 175 -27.27 8.15 -0.04
N PHE A 176 -27.11 6.82 0.07
CA PHE A 176 -28.20 5.89 0.36
C PHE A 176 -28.58 5.83 1.85
N ARG A 177 -27.64 6.08 2.77
CA ARG A 177 -27.93 6.21 4.20
C ARG A 177 -28.80 7.43 4.50
N ASP A 178 -28.57 8.54 3.80
CA ASP A 178 -29.37 9.78 3.93
C ASP A 178 -30.75 9.69 3.25
N ARG A 179 -30.94 8.75 2.33
CA ARG A 179 -32.23 8.51 1.68
C ARG A 179 -32.83 7.20 2.16
N SER A 180 -33.56 7.24 3.25
CA SER A 180 -34.38 6.12 3.76
C SER A 180 -35.53 5.78 2.81
N SER A 181 -35.27 5.23 1.64
CA SER A 181 -36.30 4.62 0.81
C SER A 181 -35.85 3.27 0.25
N PHE A 182 -36.57 2.26 0.68
CA PHE A 182 -36.44 0.82 0.40
C PHE A 182 -36.56 0.43 -1.08
N ALA A 183 -36.95 1.32 -1.96
CA ALA A 183 -37.39 1.02 -3.32
C ALA A 183 -36.29 0.79 -4.36
N HIS A 184 -35.01 1.15 -4.07
CA HIS A 184 -33.94 1.10 -5.09
C HIS A 184 -33.01 -0.12 -5.00
N LYS A 185 -33.23 -1.04 -4.06
CA LYS A 185 -32.39 -2.24 -3.88
C LYS A 185 -32.50 -3.31 -4.98
N GLN A 186 -33.52 -3.27 -5.80
CA GLN A 186 -33.77 -4.34 -6.78
C GLN A 186 -33.09 -4.15 -8.14
N ASN A 187 -32.77 -2.92 -8.55
CA ASN A 187 -32.26 -2.65 -9.91
C ASN A 187 -30.72 -2.69 -10.06
N LEU A 188 -29.95 -2.66 -8.97
CA LEU A 188 -28.49 -2.72 -9.03
C LEU A 188 -27.94 -4.16 -9.18
N ASN A 189 -28.76 -5.17 -8.97
CA ASN A 189 -28.35 -6.57 -9.05
C ASN A 189 -28.41 -7.19 -10.45
N ALA A 190 -28.99 -6.50 -11.43
CA ALA A 190 -29.31 -7.11 -12.73
C ALA A 190 -28.22 -6.96 -13.81
N ASN A 191 -27.25 -6.05 -13.68
CA ASN A 191 -26.37 -5.67 -14.79
C ASN A 191 -24.87 -5.94 -14.62
N LEU A 192 -24.44 -6.63 -13.56
CA LEU A 192 -23.03 -6.97 -13.37
C LEU A 192 -22.83 -8.47 -13.51
N GLY A 193 -22.16 -8.88 -14.59
CA GLY A 193 -21.89 -10.27 -14.93
C GLY A 193 -21.11 -11.05 -13.84
N ASN A 194 -21.03 -12.37 -14.02
CA ASN A 194 -20.52 -13.34 -13.04
C ASN A 194 -19.07 -13.14 -12.58
N GLU A 195 -18.25 -12.38 -13.32
CA GLU A 195 -16.84 -12.12 -12.99
C GLU A 195 -16.65 -11.17 -11.80
N HIS A 196 -17.68 -10.39 -11.43
CA HIS A 196 -17.63 -9.46 -10.31
C HIS A 196 -18.08 -10.03 -8.95
N ARG A 197 -18.35 -11.34 -8.85
CA ARG A 197 -18.75 -11.97 -7.56
C ARG A 197 -17.63 -11.91 -6.53
N SER A 198 -16.39 -12.15 -6.91
CA SER A 198 -15.21 -12.07 -6.03
C SER A 198 -14.99 -10.66 -5.49
N PHE A 199 -15.14 -9.64 -6.34
CA PHE A 199 -15.02 -8.24 -5.95
C PHE A 199 -16.13 -7.78 -4.98
N ARG A 200 -17.37 -8.26 -5.16
CA ARG A 200 -18.49 -7.97 -4.24
C ARG A 200 -18.36 -8.66 -2.89
N GLU A 201 -17.79 -9.84 -2.83
CA GLU A 201 -17.52 -10.53 -1.56
C GLU A 201 -16.42 -9.79 -0.79
N HIS A 202 -15.38 -9.30 -1.44
CA HIS A 202 -14.34 -8.47 -0.83
C HIS A 202 -14.87 -7.12 -0.36
N LEU A 203 -15.82 -6.51 -1.09
CA LEU A 203 -16.52 -5.30 -0.65
C LEU A 203 -17.40 -5.50 0.60
N ARG A 204 -17.85 -6.73 0.89
CA ARG A 204 -18.55 -7.03 2.15
C ARG A 204 -17.61 -7.14 3.35
N GLU A 205 -16.37 -7.55 3.15
CA GLU A 205 -15.32 -7.52 4.17
C GLU A 205 -14.81 -6.10 4.44
N PHE A 206 -15.06 -5.17 3.53
CA PHE A 206 -14.73 -3.73 3.63
C PHE A 206 -15.28 -3.06 4.90
N ASN A 207 -16.26 -3.63 5.54
CA ASN A 207 -16.80 -3.14 6.81
C ASN A 207 -15.85 -3.34 8.01
N ARG A 208 -14.67 -3.94 7.82
CA ARG A 208 -13.76 -4.31 8.90
C ARG A 208 -13.03 -3.10 9.51
N TYR A 209 -12.90 -2.01 8.75
CA TYR A 209 -12.12 -0.84 9.13
C TYR A 209 -12.98 0.42 9.39
N HIS A 210 -14.20 0.23 9.91
CA HIS A 210 -15.04 1.33 10.32
C HIS A 210 -14.39 2.09 11.48
N GLY A 211 -14.09 3.37 11.24
CA GLY A 211 -13.50 4.29 12.21
C GLY A 211 -12.13 4.83 11.83
N LEU A 212 -11.47 4.28 10.80
CA LEU A 212 -10.24 4.86 10.26
C LEU A 212 -10.53 6.07 9.35
N PRO A 213 -9.60 7.04 9.26
CA PRO A 213 -9.63 8.04 8.21
C PRO A 213 -9.80 7.37 6.84
N LYS A 214 -10.62 7.96 5.97
CA LYS A 214 -11.03 7.36 4.68
C LYS A 214 -9.85 6.84 3.84
N GLY A 215 -8.75 7.59 3.79
CA GLY A 215 -7.54 7.20 3.04
C GLY A 215 -6.88 5.93 3.57
N ASP A 216 -6.91 5.75 4.85
CA ASP A 216 -6.24 4.63 5.53
C ASP A 216 -7.07 3.35 5.45
N ALA A 217 -8.39 3.47 5.59
CA ALA A 217 -9.31 2.37 5.34
C ALA A 217 -9.17 1.84 3.90
N ILE A 218 -9.01 2.72 2.93
CA ILE A 218 -8.75 2.37 1.53
C ILE A 218 -7.42 1.63 1.39
N PHE A 219 -6.34 2.12 2.03
CA PHE A 219 -5.02 1.49 1.95
C PHE A 219 -5.04 0.06 2.52
N PHE A 220 -5.65 -0.16 3.68
CA PHE A 220 -5.71 -1.49 4.31
C PHE A 220 -6.58 -2.47 3.51
N ASN A 221 -7.72 -2.02 2.99
CA ASN A 221 -8.56 -2.86 2.13
C ASN A 221 -7.84 -3.24 0.83
N GLN A 222 -7.08 -2.32 0.25
CA GLN A 222 -6.24 -2.62 -0.91
C GLN A 222 -5.14 -3.63 -0.58
N SER A 223 -4.55 -3.54 0.60
CA SER A 223 -3.52 -4.49 1.06
C SER A 223 -4.07 -5.90 1.19
N ASP A 224 -5.22 -6.06 1.84
CA ASP A 224 -5.87 -7.37 2.01
C ASP A 224 -6.27 -7.96 0.66
N LEU A 225 -6.87 -7.15 -0.22
CA LEU A 225 -7.26 -7.57 -1.56
C LEU A 225 -6.05 -8.03 -2.39
N LEU A 226 -4.97 -7.25 -2.37
CA LEU A 226 -3.75 -7.56 -3.11
C LEU A 226 -3.13 -8.88 -2.64
N CYS A 227 -3.08 -9.11 -1.31
CA CYS A 227 -2.57 -10.36 -0.75
C CYS A 227 -3.45 -11.57 -1.11
N ASP A 228 -4.76 -11.39 -1.22
CA ASP A 228 -5.66 -12.47 -1.63
C ASP A 228 -5.61 -12.78 -3.12
N MET A 229 -5.41 -11.76 -3.96
CA MET A 229 -5.17 -11.93 -5.40
C MET A 229 -3.86 -12.67 -5.64
N ALA A 230 -2.81 -12.33 -4.90
CA ALA A 230 -1.49 -12.93 -5.01
C ALA A 230 -1.44 -14.45 -4.77
N LYS A 231 -2.47 -15.01 -4.13
CA LYS A 231 -2.64 -16.46 -3.91
C LYS A 231 -3.35 -17.17 -5.05
N LYS A 232 -3.93 -16.42 -6.00
CA LYS A 232 -4.91 -16.97 -6.95
C LYS A 232 -4.49 -16.83 -8.41
N GLU A 233 -3.68 -15.83 -8.75
CA GLU A 233 -3.44 -15.47 -10.14
C GLU A 233 -2.12 -14.74 -10.37
N ASP A 234 -1.65 -14.80 -11.64
CA ASP A 234 -0.53 -14.03 -12.14
C ASP A 234 -1.03 -12.64 -12.57
N PHE A 235 -0.36 -11.56 -12.16
CA PHE A 235 -0.80 -10.22 -12.52
C PHE A 235 0.29 -9.14 -12.47
N ILE A 236 0.00 -8.04 -13.14
CA ILE A 236 0.70 -6.77 -12.99
C ILE A 236 -0.16 -5.82 -12.16
N VAL A 237 0.43 -5.16 -11.18
CA VAL A 237 -0.22 -4.13 -10.38
C VAL A 237 0.53 -2.81 -10.46
N MET A 238 -0.22 -1.72 -10.69
CA MET A 238 0.31 -0.38 -10.88
C MET A 238 0.15 0.47 -9.62
N GLY A 239 1.28 0.99 -9.10
CA GLY A 239 1.29 2.03 -8.07
C GLY A 239 0.89 1.60 -6.64
N ARG A 240 0.53 2.59 -5.82
CA ARG A 240 -0.05 2.48 -4.46
C ARG A 240 0.74 1.58 -3.49
N CYS A 241 2.07 1.60 -3.56
CA CYS A 241 2.94 0.84 -2.65
C CYS A 241 2.74 -0.68 -2.69
N ALA A 242 2.25 -1.22 -3.82
CA ALA A 242 2.00 -2.65 -3.96
C ALA A 242 3.24 -3.50 -3.66
N ASP A 243 4.41 -3.06 -4.11
CA ASP A 243 5.72 -3.67 -3.84
C ASP A 243 6.01 -3.77 -2.34
N VAL A 244 5.73 -2.70 -1.59
CA VAL A 244 5.95 -2.68 -0.14
C VAL A 244 4.92 -3.54 0.59
N ILE A 245 3.66 -3.51 0.16
CA ILE A 245 2.60 -4.36 0.72
C ILE A 245 2.98 -5.83 0.58
N LEU A 246 3.37 -6.26 -0.62
CA LEU A 246 3.75 -7.66 -0.87
C LEU A 246 5.04 -8.05 -0.15
N THR A 247 6.04 -7.15 -0.09
CA THR A 247 7.25 -7.35 0.71
C THR A 247 6.92 -7.60 2.18
N ASN A 248 6.05 -6.75 2.75
CA ASN A 248 5.67 -6.84 4.16
C ASN A 248 4.86 -8.11 4.48
N ASN A 249 4.20 -8.68 3.48
CA ASN A 249 3.45 -9.93 3.61
C ASN A 249 4.21 -11.16 3.11
N HIS A 250 5.51 -11.04 2.83
CA HIS A 250 6.39 -12.12 2.37
C HIS A 250 5.91 -12.80 1.08
N ILE A 251 5.26 -12.05 0.21
CA ILE A 251 4.76 -12.54 -1.07
C ILE A 251 5.80 -12.24 -2.17
N PRO A 252 6.33 -13.27 -2.87
CA PRO A 252 7.27 -13.08 -3.96
C PRO A 252 6.68 -12.21 -5.07
N HIS A 253 7.44 -11.22 -5.51
CA HIS A 253 7.05 -10.32 -6.60
C HIS A 253 8.29 -9.71 -7.26
N ILE A 254 8.11 -9.09 -8.40
CA ILE A 254 9.12 -8.29 -9.09
C ILE A 254 8.71 -6.82 -8.96
N SER A 255 9.59 -5.98 -8.46
CA SER A 255 9.36 -4.54 -8.32
C SER A 255 10.10 -3.75 -9.42
N ILE A 256 9.33 -2.96 -10.17
CA ILE A 256 9.85 -2.16 -11.29
C ILE A 256 9.49 -0.69 -11.07
N PHE A 257 10.43 0.21 -11.35
CA PHE A 257 10.15 1.64 -11.40
C PHE A 257 10.41 2.19 -12.80
N ILE A 258 9.39 2.85 -13.38
CA ILE A 258 9.47 3.46 -14.70
C ILE A 258 9.49 4.98 -14.54
N ASP A 259 10.53 5.61 -15.08
CA ASP A 259 10.70 7.05 -15.07
C ASP A 259 11.05 7.56 -16.48
N ALA A 260 11.02 8.86 -16.64
CA ALA A 260 11.56 9.56 -17.82
C ALA A 260 11.98 10.99 -17.44
N PRO A 261 12.90 11.62 -18.17
CA PRO A 261 13.27 13.01 -17.97
C PRO A 261 12.03 13.91 -17.94
N PHE A 262 12.03 14.88 -17.02
CA PHE A 262 10.87 15.74 -16.78
C PHE A 262 10.34 16.40 -18.07
N GLU A 263 11.24 16.86 -18.93
CA GLU A 263 10.87 17.52 -20.19
C GLU A 263 10.21 16.55 -21.17
N ALA A 264 10.71 15.31 -21.28
CA ALA A 264 10.08 14.28 -22.13
C ALA A 264 8.67 13.97 -21.65
N ARG A 265 8.48 13.84 -20.32
CA ARG A 265 7.16 13.65 -19.70
C ARG A 265 6.23 14.83 -19.94
N ALA A 266 6.74 16.06 -19.80
CA ALA A 266 5.95 17.28 -20.03
C ALA A 266 5.45 17.36 -21.48
N ARG A 267 6.30 17.06 -22.45
CA ARG A 267 5.93 17.04 -23.87
C ARG A 267 4.88 15.94 -24.16
N ARG A 268 5.07 14.75 -23.55
CA ARG A 268 4.08 13.67 -23.70
C ARG A 268 2.71 14.10 -23.17
N VAL A 269 2.65 14.59 -21.92
CA VAL A 269 1.40 15.02 -21.28
C VAL A 269 0.75 16.18 -22.02
N MET A 270 1.55 17.09 -22.59
CA MET A 270 1.05 18.16 -23.45
C MET A 270 0.25 17.60 -24.64
N HIS A 271 0.73 16.52 -25.26
CA HIS A 271 0.07 15.90 -26.41
C HIS A 271 -1.08 14.97 -26.01
N THR A 272 -0.93 14.19 -24.94
CA THR A 272 -1.97 13.21 -24.53
C THR A 272 -3.19 13.89 -23.93
N ASP A 273 -2.99 14.98 -23.18
CA ASP A 273 -4.03 15.64 -22.41
C ASP A 273 -4.48 16.98 -23.05
N ASP A 274 -4.00 17.28 -24.27
CA ASP A 274 -4.25 18.53 -25.01
C ASP A 274 -3.99 19.78 -24.16
N LEU A 275 -2.85 19.83 -23.49
CA LEU A 275 -2.46 20.91 -22.60
C LEU A 275 -1.36 21.78 -23.20
N THR A 276 -1.31 23.04 -22.74
CA THR A 276 -0.12 23.86 -22.99
C THR A 276 1.07 23.29 -22.21
N TYR A 277 2.30 23.48 -22.69
CA TYR A 277 3.52 23.03 -22.01
C TYR A 277 3.59 23.49 -20.55
N LYS A 278 3.22 24.76 -20.29
CA LYS A 278 3.19 25.33 -18.93
C LYS A 278 2.17 24.59 -18.02
N ALA A 279 1.01 24.25 -18.56
CA ALA A 279 -0.02 23.50 -17.84
C ALA A 279 0.42 22.06 -17.56
N ALA A 280 1.02 21.39 -18.56
CA ALA A 280 1.58 20.05 -18.41
C ALA A 280 2.69 20.00 -17.33
N CYS A 281 3.61 20.97 -17.33
CA CYS A 281 4.64 21.08 -16.28
C CYS A 281 4.04 21.27 -14.87
N LYS A 282 2.98 22.07 -14.75
CA LYS A 282 2.29 22.29 -13.47
C LYS A 282 1.60 21.01 -12.99
N LEU A 283 0.93 20.31 -13.91
CA LEU A 283 0.25 19.04 -13.62
C LEU A 283 1.25 17.97 -13.15
N LEU A 284 2.35 17.78 -13.88
CA LEU A 284 3.42 16.85 -13.51
C LEU A 284 3.95 17.09 -12.10
N LYS A 285 4.32 18.35 -11.80
CA LYS A 285 4.83 18.69 -10.46
C LYS A 285 3.81 18.42 -9.36
N LYS A 286 2.52 18.65 -9.63
CA LYS A 286 1.44 18.38 -8.69
C LYS A 286 1.29 16.88 -8.44
N LEU A 287 1.19 16.07 -9.49
CA LEU A 287 0.94 14.64 -9.39
C LEU A 287 2.16 13.88 -8.84
N ASP A 288 3.38 14.19 -9.29
CA ASP A 288 4.59 13.61 -8.72
C ASP A 288 4.74 13.93 -7.23
N LYS A 289 4.36 15.14 -6.79
CA LYS A 289 4.35 15.50 -5.37
C LYS A 289 3.33 14.69 -4.59
N GLN A 290 2.15 14.46 -5.14
CA GLN A 290 1.11 13.65 -4.50
C GLN A 290 1.52 12.19 -4.40
N HIS A 291 2.04 11.58 -5.47
CA HIS A 291 2.52 10.19 -5.47
C HIS A 291 3.68 9.99 -4.50
N ARG A 292 4.65 10.90 -4.51
CA ARG A 292 5.78 10.88 -3.56
C ARG A 292 5.29 10.95 -2.12
N HIS A 293 4.44 11.93 -1.81
CA HIS A 293 3.91 12.10 -0.46
C HIS A 293 3.16 10.87 0.01
N TYR A 294 2.31 10.29 -0.84
CA TYR A 294 1.58 9.06 -0.53
C TYR A 294 2.55 7.89 -0.25
N HIS A 295 3.51 7.66 -1.14
CA HIS A 295 4.46 6.56 -1.00
C HIS A 295 5.33 6.71 0.26
N GLU A 296 5.94 7.89 0.46
CA GLU A 296 6.80 8.14 1.61
C GLU A 296 6.03 8.11 2.93
N PHE A 297 4.76 8.49 2.91
CA PHE A 297 3.88 8.45 4.08
C PHE A 297 3.57 7.02 4.52
N TYR A 298 3.13 6.15 3.60
CA TYR A 298 2.73 4.78 3.94
C TYR A 298 3.89 3.81 4.07
N THR A 299 5.05 4.10 3.45
CA THR A 299 6.16 3.15 3.40
C THR A 299 7.38 3.58 4.20
N GLY A 300 7.52 4.86 4.52
CA GLY A 300 8.75 5.43 5.07
C GLY A 300 9.95 5.40 4.09
N ARG A 301 9.75 4.91 2.85
CA ARG A 301 10.81 4.77 1.84
C ARG A 301 10.77 5.94 0.85
N LYS A 302 11.93 6.36 0.36
CA LYS A 302 12.02 7.41 -0.66
C LYS A 302 11.47 6.91 -1.99
N TRP A 303 10.46 7.61 -2.52
CA TRP A 303 9.83 7.26 -3.79
C TRP A 303 10.80 7.39 -4.97
N GLY A 304 10.83 6.37 -5.84
CA GLY A 304 11.68 6.33 -7.02
C GLY A 304 13.17 6.15 -6.73
N ALA A 305 13.57 5.84 -5.49
CA ALA A 305 14.95 5.51 -5.20
C ALA A 305 15.31 4.13 -5.76
N ALA A 306 16.31 4.06 -6.64
CA ALA A 306 16.65 2.86 -7.41
C ALA A 306 16.93 1.61 -6.56
N ASN A 307 17.41 1.79 -5.33
CA ASN A 307 17.68 0.69 -4.40
C ASN A 307 16.43 0.05 -3.78
N ASN A 308 15.26 0.62 -4.05
CA ASN A 308 13.98 0.07 -3.59
C ASN A 308 13.33 -0.87 -4.63
N TYR A 309 13.89 -0.95 -5.83
CA TYR A 309 13.29 -1.69 -6.96
C TYR A 309 14.29 -2.69 -7.55
N ASP A 310 13.76 -3.79 -8.09
CA ASP A 310 14.58 -4.79 -8.80
C ASP A 310 15.05 -4.27 -10.17
N LEU A 311 14.24 -3.42 -10.82
CA LEU A 311 14.53 -2.84 -12.12
C LEU A 311 14.04 -1.39 -12.20
N CYS A 312 14.90 -0.49 -12.66
CA CYS A 312 14.54 0.90 -12.97
C CYS A 312 14.77 1.17 -14.46
N ILE A 313 13.75 1.72 -15.13
CA ILE A 313 13.79 1.96 -16.58
C ILE A 313 13.51 3.42 -16.90
N ASN A 314 14.34 3.98 -17.77
CA ASN A 314 14.07 5.25 -18.43
C ASN A 314 13.30 5.00 -19.72
N SER A 315 11.98 5.14 -19.70
CA SER A 315 11.11 4.89 -20.85
C SER A 315 11.35 5.83 -22.04
N ALA A 316 11.92 7.01 -21.80
CA ALA A 316 12.27 7.92 -22.89
C ALA A 316 13.47 7.43 -23.71
N ALA A 317 14.32 6.56 -23.14
CA ALA A 317 15.48 5.98 -23.84
C ALA A 317 15.08 4.78 -24.72
N TYR A 318 14.07 4.00 -24.29
CA TYR A 318 13.71 2.75 -24.95
C TYR A 318 12.38 2.80 -25.71
N GLY A 319 11.56 3.81 -25.46
CA GLY A 319 10.17 3.84 -25.91
C GLY A 319 9.29 2.81 -25.17
N ILE A 320 8.03 2.69 -25.55
CA ILE A 320 7.10 1.73 -24.94
C ILE A 320 7.53 0.30 -25.29
N ASP A 321 7.64 -0.01 -26.57
CA ASP A 321 7.92 -1.36 -27.05
C ASP A 321 9.27 -1.88 -26.55
N GLY A 322 10.34 -1.08 -26.67
CA GLY A 322 11.66 -1.45 -26.16
C GLY A 322 11.71 -1.64 -24.64
N SER A 323 10.92 -0.87 -23.89
CA SER A 323 10.78 -1.07 -22.45
C SER A 323 10.08 -2.39 -22.13
N VAL A 324 9.00 -2.72 -22.84
CA VAL A 324 8.28 -4.00 -22.71
C VAL A 324 9.20 -5.18 -23.03
N GLU A 325 9.94 -5.12 -24.14
CA GLU A 325 10.87 -6.19 -24.53
C GLU A 325 11.99 -6.39 -23.49
N LEU A 326 12.52 -5.30 -22.95
CA LEU A 326 13.55 -5.36 -21.91
C LEU A 326 13.04 -6.03 -20.64
N ILE A 327 11.85 -5.62 -20.18
CA ILE A 327 11.23 -6.19 -18.98
C ILE A 327 10.90 -7.67 -19.20
N GLU A 328 10.28 -8.01 -20.32
CA GLU A 328 9.95 -9.39 -20.67
C GLU A 328 11.19 -10.29 -20.68
N ARG A 329 12.30 -9.81 -21.28
CA ARG A 329 13.56 -10.55 -21.31
C ARG A 329 14.08 -10.83 -19.91
N VAL A 330 14.06 -9.82 -19.01
CA VAL A 330 14.48 -9.98 -17.62
C VAL A 330 13.60 -11.01 -16.91
N ILE A 331 12.28 -10.95 -17.10
CA ILE A 331 11.35 -11.91 -16.50
C ILE A 331 11.63 -13.32 -17.01
N LYS A 332 11.68 -13.54 -18.32
CA LYS A 332 11.91 -14.87 -18.95
C LYS A 332 13.26 -15.49 -18.56
N GLN A 333 14.29 -14.67 -18.35
CA GLN A 333 15.61 -15.17 -17.95
C GLN A 333 15.66 -15.58 -16.47
N HIS A 334 14.80 -15.03 -15.63
CA HIS A 334 14.89 -15.18 -14.18
C HIS A 334 13.68 -15.86 -13.54
N THR A 335 12.63 -16.12 -14.29
CA THR A 335 11.46 -16.85 -13.79
C THR A 335 11.18 -18.06 -14.70
N LYS A 336 11.01 -19.23 -14.08
CA LYS A 336 10.64 -20.46 -14.82
C LYS A 336 9.15 -20.49 -15.22
N ILE A 337 8.38 -19.48 -14.83
CA ILE A 337 6.91 -19.46 -14.94
C ILE A 337 6.43 -19.33 -16.40
N THR A 338 7.29 -18.85 -17.30
CA THR A 338 6.92 -18.54 -18.69
C THR A 338 7.27 -19.62 -19.73
N GLU A 339 7.87 -20.74 -19.34
CA GLU A 339 8.27 -21.78 -20.29
C GLU A 339 7.19 -22.86 -20.56
N ASP A 340 6.15 -22.96 -19.71
CA ASP A 340 5.14 -24.04 -19.75
C ASP A 340 3.67 -23.56 -19.91
N LYS A 341 3.43 -22.32 -20.38
CA LYS A 341 2.05 -21.88 -20.65
C LYS A 341 1.82 -21.48 -22.10
#